data_d1ce795aaddf7d9efc16390b50cc68b1
#
_entry.id   d1ce795aaddf7d9efc16390b50cc68b1
#
_cell.length_a   1.000
_cell.length_b   1.000
_cell.length_c   1.000
_cell.angle_alpha   90.00
_cell.angle_beta   90.00
_cell.angle_gamma   90.00
#
_symmetry.space_group_name_H-M   'P 1'
#
loop_
_entity.id
_entity.type
_entity.pdbx_description
1 polymer ?
#
loop_
_entity_poly.entity_id
_entity_poly.type
_entity_poly.pdbx_seq_one_letter_code
_entity_poly.pdbx_strand_id
1 'polypeptide(L)'
;MKTILKNAFKIKSPDELIAVSKKSELKKTLNVFDLIVLGIGAVVGTGIFTIIGTAIQGGPESAGAGPAIIISMIMAAAVCVFPALCYSEIASLIPVAGSAYTYTYATMGEFMAWMVGWILMLEYAIGNITVASAWTGYFVQFLKGFKHVLPDFIVNCPMWLRSDYRFMLSYCDKYGLDPHSQMPFLFDKIPFAVNLPAIILVLLLTILLIKGVKESTRFASVMVGVNLFMIISFIVVGSFYVKPENWTPFMPNGFEGVFMGAFLIFFAYIGFDAISTTAEETENPQRDLPIAILGTLVICTVLYIFVALVLTGNVAMGHINIQAPIAHAMSVINKNWFAGLLSVGALCALTSVFLICQLGTTRILYAMSRDRFLPKSLRLIHRKYRTPHVLTWISGIVVIVCALFMDLNISAELCNFGTFTSFIIICIAVLILRKTDPDRPRAFKVPFCPLFPVLGILTCGGLMLYSMKFLTTSALYFPLWLLIGFAIYAGYGYKQKRLEEKPRVLKQKEKISV
;
A
#
# COMPACT_ATOMS: atom_id res chain seq x y z
N MET A 1 -2.81 32.92 -17.77
CA MET A 1 -2.60 31.52 -18.17
C MET A 1 -1.11 31.20 -18.33
N LYS A 2 -0.30 31.92 -19.12
CA LYS A 2 1.15 31.68 -19.30
C LYS A 2 1.96 31.62 -18.00
N THR A 3 1.70 32.53 -17.05
CA THR A 3 2.39 32.57 -15.74
C THR A 3 2.01 31.38 -14.84
N ILE A 4 0.77 30.89 -14.93
CA ILE A 4 0.29 29.72 -14.18
C ILE A 4 1.02 28.48 -14.69
N LEU A 5 1.06 28.26 -16.00
CA LEU A 5 1.77 27.14 -16.63
C LEU A 5 3.28 27.16 -16.30
N LYS A 6 3.95 28.32 -16.44
CA LYS A 6 5.38 28.43 -16.11
C LYS A 6 5.70 28.05 -14.66
N ASN A 7 4.81 28.38 -13.74
CA ASN A 7 4.99 28.09 -12.32
C ASN A 7 4.62 26.64 -11.96
N ALA A 8 3.64 26.05 -12.65
CA ALA A 8 3.22 24.66 -12.43
C ALA A 8 4.34 23.65 -12.77
N PHE A 9 5.24 24.03 -13.69
CA PHE A 9 6.39 23.21 -14.08
C PHE A 9 7.71 23.64 -13.42
N LYS A 10 7.65 24.45 -12.35
CA LYS A 10 8.84 24.86 -11.59
C LYS A 10 9.37 23.65 -10.81
N ILE A 11 10.57 23.19 -11.16
CA ILE A 11 11.29 22.11 -10.48
C ILE A 11 12.03 22.63 -9.25
N LYS A 12 12.24 21.77 -8.27
CA LYS A 12 13.23 21.95 -7.19
C LYS A 12 14.50 21.21 -7.58
N SER A 13 15.65 21.86 -7.52
CA SER A 13 16.88 21.16 -7.85
C SER A 13 17.15 20.01 -6.85
N PRO A 14 17.74 18.90 -7.29
CA PRO A 14 18.17 17.82 -6.40
C PRO A 14 19.06 18.31 -5.25
N ASP A 15 19.91 19.31 -5.51
CA ASP A 15 20.82 19.87 -4.51
C ASP A 15 20.08 20.67 -3.42
N GLU A 16 19.03 21.42 -3.79
CA GLU A 16 18.15 22.09 -2.81
C GLU A 16 17.46 21.05 -1.90
N LEU A 17 16.98 19.94 -2.47
CA LEU A 17 16.32 18.88 -1.71
C LEU A 17 17.30 18.20 -0.74
N ILE A 18 18.49 17.84 -1.21
CA ILE A 18 19.55 17.24 -0.39
C ILE A 18 20.02 18.22 0.71
N ALA A 19 20.13 19.51 0.40
CA ALA A 19 20.49 20.52 1.40
C ALA A 19 19.45 20.66 2.52
N VAL A 20 18.17 20.50 2.19
CA VAL A 20 17.08 20.46 3.19
C VAL A 20 17.14 19.19 4.03
N SER A 21 17.40 18.03 3.42
CA SER A 21 17.55 16.74 4.10
C SER A 21 18.74 16.74 5.08
N LYS A 22 19.88 17.34 4.72
CA LYS A 22 21.06 17.47 5.62
C LYS A 22 20.78 18.28 6.89
N LYS A 23 19.72 19.10 6.92
CA LYS A 23 19.26 19.84 8.10
C LYS A 23 18.23 19.08 8.92
N SER A 24 17.90 17.86 8.52
CA SER A 24 17.00 16.99 9.27
C SER A 24 17.63 16.58 10.60
N GLU A 25 16.87 16.68 11.68
CA GLU A 25 17.27 16.26 13.03
C GLU A 25 17.11 14.74 13.25
N LEU A 26 16.78 13.98 12.19
CA LEU A 26 16.58 12.54 12.27
C LEU A 26 17.92 11.83 12.45
N LYS A 27 17.96 10.85 13.36
CA LYS A 27 19.17 10.05 13.58
C LYS A 27 19.28 8.97 12.51
N LYS A 28 20.44 8.89 11.89
CA LYS A 28 20.81 7.82 10.96
C LYS A 28 21.16 6.56 11.76
N THR A 29 20.28 5.59 11.75
CA THR A 29 20.39 4.37 12.55
C THR A 29 19.98 3.11 11.80
N LEU A 30 19.48 3.23 10.57
CA LEU A 30 18.99 2.11 9.78
C LEU A 30 20.08 1.60 8.85
N ASN A 31 20.43 0.33 8.99
CA ASN A 31 21.32 -0.40 8.09
C ASN A 31 20.53 -1.17 7.01
N VAL A 32 21.22 -1.84 6.07
CA VAL A 32 20.61 -2.61 4.98
C VAL A 32 19.62 -3.66 5.49
N PHE A 33 19.98 -4.38 6.57
CA PHE A 33 19.13 -5.44 7.12
C PHE A 33 17.82 -4.85 7.70
N ASP A 34 17.94 -3.74 8.46
CA ASP A 34 16.76 -3.05 9.01
C ASP A 34 15.82 -2.58 7.89
N LEU A 35 16.39 -2.07 6.79
CA LEU A 35 15.62 -1.62 5.63
C LEU A 35 14.92 -2.78 4.91
N ILE A 36 15.59 -3.94 4.77
CA ILE A 36 14.98 -5.14 4.18
C ILE A 36 13.83 -5.64 5.07
N VAL A 37 14.03 -5.71 6.39
CA VAL A 37 12.99 -6.10 7.34
C VAL A 37 11.81 -5.13 7.30
N LEU A 38 12.07 -3.83 7.24
CA LEU A 38 11.03 -2.81 7.08
C LEU A 38 10.29 -2.97 5.75
N GLY A 39 11.02 -3.22 4.66
CA GLY A 39 10.44 -3.48 3.35
C GLY A 39 9.56 -4.73 3.32
N ILE A 40 10.04 -5.84 3.86
CA ILE A 40 9.23 -7.06 4.01
C ILE A 40 7.98 -6.77 4.84
N GLY A 41 8.11 -6.00 5.93
CA GLY A 41 7.00 -5.61 6.78
C GLY A 41 5.97 -4.69 6.11
N ALA A 42 6.37 -3.93 5.10
CA ALA A 42 5.46 -3.12 4.28
C ALA A 42 4.75 -3.95 3.19
N VAL A 43 5.46 -4.93 2.62
CA VAL A 43 5.02 -5.71 1.45
C VAL A 43 4.22 -6.95 1.86
N VAL A 44 4.68 -7.70 2.88
CA VAL A 44 4.06 -8.97 3.30
C VAL A 44 2.86 -8.72 4.20
N GLY A 45 1.70 -8.60 3.61
CA GLY A 45 0.44 -8.26 4.30
C GLY A 45 -0.80 -8.81 3.61
N THR A 46 -1.79 -7.97 3.42
CA THR A 46 -3.11 -8.31 2.88
C THR A 46 -3.04 -9.05 1.55
N GLY A 47 -2.09 -8.69 0.68
CA GLY A 47 -1.92 -9.32 -0.62
C GLY A 47 -1.77 -10.83 -0.53
N ILE A 48 -0.84 -11.31 0.29
CA ILE A 48 -0.57 -12.74 0.43
C ILE A 48 -1.52 -13.43 1.40
N PHE A 49 -2.01 -12.73 2.44
CA PHE A 49 -2.90 -13.35 3.42
C PHE A 49 -4.36 -13.37 2.99
N THR A 50 -4.83 -12.45 2.14
CA THR A 50 -6.25 -12.31 1.79
C THR A 50 -6.48 -12.22 0.28
N ILE A 51 -5.86 -11.27 -0.43
CA ILE A 51 -6.09 -11.05 -1.87
C ILE A 51 -5.74 -12.27 -2.72
N ILE A 52 -4.75 -13.07 -2.30
CA ILE A 52 -4.41 -14.32 -2.98
C ILE A 52 -5.63 -15.25 -3.12
N GLY A 53 -6.54 -15.28 -2.14
CA GLY A 53 -7.77 -16.07 -2.20
C GLY A 53 -8.67 -15.63 -3.35
N THR A 54 -8.91 -14.33 -3.49
CA THR A 54 -9.66 -13.75 -4.60
C THR A 54 -8.94 -13.95 -5.94
N ALA A 55 -7.61 -13.77 -5.96
CA ALA A 55 -6.82 -13.94 -7.18
C ALA A 55 -6.83 -15.40 -7.70
N ILE A 56 -6.89 -16.39 -6.81
CA ILE A 56 -7.01 -17.83 -7.19
C ILE A 56 -8.44 -18.15 -7.62
N GLN A 57 -9.44 -17.74 -6.83
CA GLN A 57 -10.82 -18.19 -7.01
C GLN A 57 -11.61 -17.35 -8.02
N GLY A 58 -11.24 -16.07 -8.18
CA GLY A 58 -12.00 -15.07 -8.91
C GLY A 58 -12.99 -14.31 -8.02
N GLY A 59 -13.50 -13.22 -8.56
CA GLY A 59 -14.51 -12.36 -7.95
C GLY A 59 -15.73 -12.18 -8.87
N PRO A 60 -16.69 -11.33 -8.50
CA PRO A 60 -17.87 -11.06 -9.32
C PRO A 60 -17.55 -10.51 -10.72
N GLU A 61 -16.48 -9.71 -10.83
CA GLU A 61 -16.06 -9.05 -12.07
C GLU A 61 -14.73 -9.62 -12.63
N SER A 62 -14.16 -10.68 -12.03
CA SER A 62 -12.84 -11.18 -12.40
C SER A 62 -12.74 -12.70 -12.42
N ALA A 63 -12.13 -13.23 -13.48
CA ALA A 63 -11.80 -14.64 -13.57
C ALA A 63 -10.62 -14.98 -12.64
N GLY A 64 -10.72 -16.08 -11.87
CA GLY A 64 -9.64 -16.53 -11.00
C GLY A 64 -8.53 -17.24 -11.78
N ALA A 65 -7.29 -17.10 -11.32
CA ALA A 65 -6.12 -17.73 -11.93
C ALA A 65 -6.04 -19.26 -11.65
N GLY A 66 -6.72 -19.74 -10.61
CA GLY A 66 -6.55 -21.12 -10.16
C GLY A 66 -5.12 -21.42 -9.72
N PRO A 67 -4.62 -22.65 -9.93
CA PRO A 67 -3.23 -23.02 -9.64
C PRO A 67 -2.19 -22.20 -10.42
N ALA A 68 -2.56 -21.64 -11.58
CA ALA A 68 -1.71 -20.76 -12.38
C ALA A 68 -1.42 -19.40 -11.72
N ILE A 69 -1.92 -19.14 -10.51
CA ILE A 69 -1.57 -17.96 -9.71
C ILE A 69 -0.04 -17.80 -9.55
N ILE A 70 0.71 -18.89 -9.63
CA ILE A 70 2.18 -18.86 -9.63
C ILE A 70 2.72 -18.05 -10.80
N ILE A 71 2.15 -18.25 -12.00
CA ILE A 71 2.49 -17.47 -13.20
C ILE A 71 2.10 -16.01 -12.97
N SER A 72 0.92 -15.75 -12.41
CA SER A 72 0.47 -14.40 -12.05
C SER A 72 1.44 -13.70 -11.10
N MET A 73 1.97 -14.41 -10.11
CA MET A 73 2.97 -13.86 -9.18
C MET A 73 4.29 -13.52 -9.86
N ILE A 74 4.78 -14.40 -10.74
CA ILE A 74 5.99 -14.13 -11.52
C ILE A 74 5.77 -12.94 -12.44
N MET A 75 4.61 -12.83 -13.08
CA MET A 75 4.25 -11.68 -13.90
C MET A 75 4.19 -10.38 -13.09
N ALA A 76 3.52 -10.39 -11.95
CA ALA A 76 3.45 -9.23 -11.06
C ALA A 76 4.85 -8.81 -10.57
N ALA A 77 5.69 -9.76 -10.18
CA ALA A 77 7.09 -9.49 -9.83
C ALA A 77 7.87 -8.87 -10.99
N ALA A 78 7.74 -9.42 -12.20
CA ALA A 78 8.39 -8.89 -13.39
C ALA A 78 7.95 -7.44 -13.69
N VAL A 79 6.64 -7.14 -13.53
CA VAL A 79 6.12 -5.77 -13.65
C VAL A 79 6.74 -4.86 -12.60
N CYS A 80 6.93 -5.33 -11.35
CA CYS A 80 7.52 -4.55 -10.26
C CYS A 80 9.03 -4.32 -10.40
N VAL A 81 9.79 -5.24 -11.05
CA VAL A 81 11.26 -5.12 -11.17
C VAL A 81 11.68 -3.83 -11.86
N PHE A 82 11.02 -3.44 -12.95
CA PHE A 82 11.40 -2.25 -13.71
C PHE A 82 11.21 -0.95 -12.91
N PRO A 83 10.04 -0.68 -12.28
CA PRO A 83 9.90 0.45 -11.37
C PRO A 83 10.85 0.38 -10.18
N ALA A 84 11.07 -0.80 -9.56
CA ALA A 84 11.97 -0.95 -8.42
C ALA A 84 13.41 -0.55 -8.76
N LEU A 85 13.89 -0.89 -9.96
CA LEU A 85 15.18 -0.42 -10.48
C LEU A 85 15.20 1.11 -10.64
N CYS A 86 14.11 1.69 -11.17
CA CYS A 86 13.98 3.14 -11.32
C CYS A 86 13.94 3.86 -9.97
N TYR A 87 13.18 3.35 -9.00
CA TYR A 87 13.18 3.85 -7.62
C TYR A 87 14.57 3.78 -6.99
N SER A 88 15.28 2.67 -7.20
CA SER A 88 16.64 2.47 -6.67
C SER A 88 17.61 3.52 -7.21
N GLU A 89 17.56 3.86 -8.50
CA GLU A 89 18.39 4.90 -9.08
C GLU A 89 18.08 6.28 -8.48
N ILE A 90 16.77 6.67 -8.46
CA ILE A 90 16.40 8.00 -7.96
C ILE A 90 16.63 8.11 -6.45
N ALA A 91 16.32 7.08 -5.66
CA ALA A 91 16.55 7.06 -4.22
C ALA A 91 18.03 7.18 -3.87
N SER A 92 18.93 6.55 -4.66
CA SER A 92 20.36 6.71 -4.48
C SER A 92 20.88 8.10 -4.87
N LEU A 93 20.22 8.75 -5.84
CA LEU A 93 20.58 10.07 -6.35
C LEU A 93 20.05 11.21 -5.46
N ILE A 94 18.82 11.07 -4.95
CA ILE A 94 18.10 12.05 -4.13
C ILE A 94 17.64 11.36 -2.84
N PRO A 95 18.55 11.09 -1.88
CA PRO A 95 18.21 10.38 -0.65
C PRO A 95 17.48 11.31 0.34
N VAL A 96 16.22 11.62 0.00
CA VAL A 96 15.35 12.52 0.77
C VAL A 96 14.03 11.82 1.05
N ALA A 97 13.51 11.93 2.26
CA ALA A 97 12.20 11.42 2.62
C ALA A 97 11.10 12.11 1.79
N GLY A 98 10.10 11.33 1.37
CA GLY A 98 8.97 11.83 0.57
C GLY A 98 8.69 10.99 -0.67
N SER A 99 9.50 9.93 -0.93
CA SER A 99 9.26 8.96 -2.00
C SER A 99 9.01 9.63 -3.37
N ALA A 100 8.14 9.04 -4.19
CA ALA A 100 7.80 9.50 -5.53
C ALA A 100 7.37 10.98 -5.59
N TYR A 101 6.72 11.53 -4.55
CA TYR A 101 6.38 12.94 -4.47
C TYR A 101 7.61 13.84 -4.65
N THR A 102 8.65 13.60 -3.86
CA THR A 102 9.89 14.40 -3.88
C THR A 102 10.65 14.21 -5.20
N TYR A 103 10.70 12.99 -5.71
CA TYR A 103 11.37 12.66 -6.98
C TYR A 103 10.69 13.32 -8.17
N THR A 104 9.37 13.32 -8.20
CA THR A 104 8.59 14.00 -9.25
C THR A 104 8.75 15.52 -9.17
N TYR A 105 8.89 16.08 -7.97
CA TYR A 105 9.14 17.51 -7.81
C TYR A 105 10.51 17.92 -8.38
N ALA A 106 11.51 17.05 -8.25
CA ALA A 106 12.83 17.30 -8.80
C ALA A 106 12.90 17.17 -10.33
N THR A 107 11.95 16.48 -10.95
CA THR A 107 12.02 16.09 -12.38
C THR A 107 10.97 16.77 -13.25
N MET A 108 9.71 16.78 -12.81
CA MET A 108 8.55 17.22 -13.60
C MET A 108 7.90 18.50 -13.07
N GLY A 109 8.31 18.93 -11.88
CA GLY A 109 7.87 20.18 -11.28
C GLY A 109 6.64 20.05 -10.38
N GLU A 110 6.13 21.22 -10.02
CA GLU A 110 5.18 21.43 -8.94
C GLU A 110 3.84 20.68 -9.12
N PHE A 111 3.24 20.81 -10.30
CA PHE A 111 1.93 20.20 -10.58
C PHE A 111 1.98 18.67 -10.54
N MET A 112 2.97 18.10 -11.21
CA MET A 112 3.12 16.64 -11.22
C MET A 112 3.46 16.09 -9.84
N ALA A 113 4.28 16.81 -9.05
CA ALA A 113 4.53 16.45 -7.67
C ALA A 113 3.25 16.43 -6.83
N TRP A 114 2.38 17.46 -6.97
CA TRP A 114 1.08 17.47 -6.30
C TRP A 114 0.23 16.25 -6.69
N MET A 115 0.11 15.95 -8.00
CA MET A 115 -0.68 14.82 -8.48
C MET A 115 -0.14 13.49 -7.95
N VAL A 116 1.19 13.31 -7.93
CA VAL A 116 1.80 12.11 -7.34
C VAL A 116 1.55 12.04 -5.84
N GLY A 117 1.70 13.14 -5.10
CA GLY A 117 1.36 13.18 -3.68
C GLY A 117 -0.11 12.80 -3.43
N TRP A 118 -1.04 13.25 -4.28
CA TRP A 118 -2.45 12.91 -4.24
C TRP A 118 -2.72 11.42 -4.54
N ILE A 119 -1.98 10.84 -5.49
CA ILE A 119 -2.02 9.42 -5.82
C ILE A 119 -1.45 8.56 -4.68
N LEU A 120 -0.33 8.97 -4.09
CA LEU A 120 0.25 8.27 -2.94
C LEU A 120 -0.67 8.29 -1.71
N MET A 121 -1.51 9.34 -1.55
CA MET A 121 -2.56 9.33 -0.52
C MET A 121 -3.60 8.24 -0.80
N LEU A 122 -3.99 8.03 -2.05
CA LEU A 122 -4.85 6.91 -2.43
C LEU A 122 -4.18 5.57 -2.11
N GLU A 123 -2.94 5.41 -2.50
CA GLU A 123 -2.17 4.18 -2.30
C GLU A 123 -2.06 3.82 -0.82
N TYR A 124 -1.56 4.72 0.02
CA TYR A 124 -1.32 4.41 1.42
C TYR A 124 -2.56 4.52 2.32
N ALA A 125 -3.43 5.51 2.11
CA ALA A 125 -4.62 5.68 2.95
C ALA A 125 -5.73 4.69 2.57
N ILE A 126 -6.02 4.53 1.27
CA ILE A 126 -7.02 3.57 0.80
C ILE A 126 -6.50 2.13 0.95
N GLY A 127 -5.20 1.88 0.70
CA GLY A 127 -4.56 0.61 1.02
C GLY A 127 -4.75 0.19 2.48
N ASN A 128 -4.72 1.13 3.42
CA ASN A 128 -4.99 0.87 4.83
C ASN A 128 -6.43 0.41 5.12
N ILE A 129 -7.41 0.77 4.28
CA ILE A 129 -8.80 0.26 4.39
C ILE A 129 -8.80 -1.24 4.10
N THR A 130 -8.13 -1.64 3.01
CA THR A 130 -7.96 -3.05 2.64
C THR A 130 -7.32 -3.84 3.77
N VAL A 131 -6.25 -3.30 4.36
CA VAL A 131 -5.53 -3.93 5.49
C VAL A 131 -6.42 -4.07 6.71
N ALA A 132 -7.17 -3.04 7.10
CA ALA A 132 -8.04 -3.05 8.26
C ALA A 132 -9.22 -4.02 8.10
N SER A 133 -9.79 -4.11 6.90
CA SER A 133 -10.86 -5.06 6.58
C SER A 133 -10.35 -6.50 6.61
N ALA A 134 -9.19 -6.77 6.02
CA ALA A 134 -8.55 -8.08 6.08
C ALA A 134 -8.18 -8.49 7.51
N TRP A 135 -7.69 -7.56 8.32
CA TRP A 135 -7.39 -7.79 9.74
C TRP A 135 -8.63 -8.28 10.50
N THR A 136 -9.80 -7.70 10.24
CA THR A 136 -11.06 -8.14 10.85
C THR A 136 -11.37 -9.60 10.50
N GLY A 137 -11.18 -10.02 9.26
CA GLY A 137 -11.39 -11.42 8.84
C GLY A 137 -10.55 -12.40 9.66
N TYR A 138 -9.26 -12.14 9.81
CA TYR A 138 -8.37 -12.96 10.61
C TYR A 138 -8.65 -12.85 12.12
N PHE A 139 -9.05 -11.68 12.61
CA PHE A 139 -9.43 -11.50 14.01
C PHE A 139 -10.65 -12.33 14.38
N VAL A 140 -11.67 -12.33 13.54
CA VAL A 140 -12.86 -13.19 13.72
C VAL A 140 -12.49 -14.68 13.68
N GLN A 141 -11.60 -15.08 12.77
CA GLN A 141 -11.12 -16.46 12.72
C GLN A 141 -10.33 -16.84 13.98
N PHE A 142 -9.51 -15.95 14.48
CA PHE A 142 -8.80 -16.11 15.75
C PHE A 142 -9.78 -16.28 16.92
N LEU A 143 -10.80 -15.42 17.04
CA LEU A 143 -11.81 -15.51 18.09
C LEU A 143 -12.58 -16.84 18.07
N LYS A 144 -12.90 -17.35 16.89
CA LYS A 144 -13.56 -18.65 16.72
C LYS A 144 -12.72 -19.82 17.25
N GLY A 145 -11.39 -19.70 17.22
CA GLY A 145 -10.48 -20.67 17.84
C GLY A 145 -10.65 -20.77 19.37
N PHE A 146 -11.14 -19.71 20.00
CA PHE A 146 -11.35 -19.59 21.46
C PHE A 146 -12.82 -19.70 21.89
N LYS A 147 -13.68 -20.29 21.07
CA LYS A 147 -15.13 -20.41 21.32
C LYS A 147 -15.50 -21.08 22.64
N HIS A 148 -14.60 -21.90 23.22
CA HIS A 148 -14.82 -22.57 24.51
C HIS A 148 -14.45 -21.72 25.73
N VAL A 149 -13.75 -20.60 25.52
CA VAL A 149 -13.24 -19.72 26.59
C VAL A 149 -13.93 -18.36 26.58
N LEU A 150 -14.25 -17.87 25.36
CA LEU A 150 -14.85 -16.54 25.19
C LEU A 150 -16.39 -16.62 25.16
N PRO A 151 -17.08 -15.58 25.65
CA PRO A 151 -18.53 -15.49 25.55
C PRO A 151 -19.03 -15.53 24.09
N ASP A 152 -20.15 -16.19 23.86
CA ASP A 152 -20.71 -16.39 22.52
C ASP A 152 -20.96 -15.08 21.75
N PHE A 153 -21.34 -14.01 22.42
CA PHE A 153 -21.57 -12.72 21.75
C PHE A 153 -20.30 -12.09 21.16
N ILE A 154 -19.11 -12.45 21.68
CA ILE A 154 -17.81 -12.01 21.15
C ILE A 154 -17.43 -12.89 19.95
N VAL A 155 -17.55 -14.21 20.11
CA VAL A 155 -17.19 -15.20 19.06
C VAL A 155 -18.13 -15.13 17.87
N ASN A 156 -19.43 -15.02 18.16
CA ASN A 156 -20.50 -14.95 17.17
C ASN A 156 -20.99 -13.51 16.97
N CYS A 157 -20.06 -12.55 16.95
CA CYS A 157 -20.36 -11.15 16.65
C CYS A 157 -21.18 -11.05 15.36
N PRO A 158 -22.31 -10.32 15.34
CA PRO A 158 -23.16 -10.17 14.16
C PRO A 158 -22.38 -9.68 12.94
N MET A 159 -22.79 -10.16 11.76
CA MET A 159 -22.05 -9.87 10.52
C MET A 159 -22.00 -8.38 10.20
N TRP A 160 -23.07 -7.65 10.50
CA TRP A 160 -23.15 -6.20 10.31
C TRP A 160 -22.21 -5.37 11.23
N LEU A 161 -21.69 -5.96 12.33
CA LEU A 161 -20.68 -5.33 13.20
C LEU A 161 -19.23 -5.62 12.79
N ARG A 162 -19.00 -6.53 11.84
CA ARG A 162 -17.67 -6.97 11.40
C ARG A 162 -17.44 -6.86 9.90
N SER A 163 -18.35 -6.20 9.20
CA SER A 163 -18.30 -6.03 7.74
C SER A 163 -18.63 -4.60 7.37
N ASP A 164 -18.14 -4.16 6.22
CA ASP A 164 -18.54 -2.89 5.64
C ASP A 164 -19.94 -2.99 4.98
N TYR A 165 -20.50 -1.83 4.70
CA TYR A 165 -21.86 -1.70 4.15
C TYR A 165 -22.03 -2.39 2.79
N ARG A 166 -21.05 -2.22 1.88
CA ARG A 166 -21.13 -2.81 0.53
C ARG A 166 -21.04 -4.33 0.56
N PHE A 167 -20.13 -4.85 1.37
CA PHE A 167 -20.02 -6.29 1.56
C PHE A 167 -21.35 -6.90 2.05
N MET A 168 -22.02 -6.24 3.02
CA MET A 168 -23.28 -6.72 3.54
C MET A 168 -24.39 -6.71 2.49
N LEU A 169 -24.48 -5.66 1.66
CA LEU A 169 -25.44 -5.63 0.55
C LEU A 169 -25.18 -6.74 -0.46
N SER A 170 -23.93 -6.88 -0.92
CA SER A 170 -23.53 -7.94 -1.86
C SER A 170 -23.78 -9.35 -1.28
N TYR A 171 -23.59 -9.52 0.03
CA TYR A 171 -23.89 -10.77 0.72
C TYR A 171 -25.40 -11.07 0.71
N CYS A 172 -26.24 -10.09 1.05
CA CYS A 172 -27.69 -10.26 1.00
C CYS A 172 -28.18 -10.60 -0.41
N ASP A 173 -27.70 -9.88 -1.44
CA ASP A 173 -28.04 -10.14 -2.84
C ASP A 173 -27.62 -11.55 -3.28
N LYS A 174 -26.40 -11.97 -2.95
CA LYS A 174 -25.86 -13.27 -3.34
C LYS A 174 -26.66 -14.45 -2.76
N TYR A 175 -27.15 -14.30 -1.54
CA TYR A 175 -27.88 -15.37 -0.84
C TYR A 175 -29.41 -15.17 -0.85
N GLY A 176 -29.92 -14.15 -1.55
CA GLY A 176 -31.34 -13.84 -1.61
C GLY A 176 -31.95 -13.49 -0.24
N LEU A 177 -31.15 -12.88 0.66
CA LEU A 177 -31.56 -12.52 2.01
C LEU A 177 -32.12 -11.10 2.04
N ASP A 178 -33.17 -10.89 2.84
CA ASP A 178 -33.69 -9.54 3.06
C ASP A 178 -32.71 -8.74 3.93
N PRO A 179 -32.21 -7.59 3.47
CA PRO A 179 -31.34 -6.70 4.25
C PRO A 179 -31.94 -6.34 5.62
N HIS A 180 -33.25 -6.19 5.73
CA HIS A 180 -33.95 -5.88 6.99
C HIS A 180 -33.78 -6.98 8.06
N SER A 181 -33.61 -8.22 7.64
CA SER A 181 -33.38 -9.34 8.57
C SER A 181 -31.94 -9.48 9.04
N GLN A 182 -30.97 -8.93 8.29
CA GLN A 182 -29.53 -9.14 8.49
C GLN A 182 -28.81 -7.92 9.08
N MET A 183 -29.39 -6.72 8.95
CA MET A 183 -28.78 -5.47 9.38
C MET A 183 -29.77 -4.62 10.17
N PRO A 184 -29.35 -3.87 11.21
CA PRO A 184 -30.16 -2.83 11.81
C PRO A 184 -30.35 -1.67 10.83
N PHE A 185 -31.48 -0.98 10.97
CA PHE A 185 -31.81 0.20 10.18
C PHE A 185 -31.76 1.45 11.05
N LEU A 186 -31.05 2.46 10.57
CA LEU A 186 -31.05 3.78 11.19
C LEU A 186 -32.28 4.54 10.71
N PHE A 187 -33.12 5.00 11.66
CA PHE A 187 -34.40 5.67 11.41
C PHE A 187 -35.35 4.85 10.49
N ASP A 188 -35.32 3.51 10.60
CA ASP A 188 -36.12 2.56 9.80
C ASP A 188 -35.98 2.71 8.27
N LYS A 189 -34.98 3.41 7.79
CA LYS A 189 -34.79 3.70 6.36
C LYS A 189 -33.43 3.33 5.81
N ILE A 190 -32.37 3.50 6.60
CA ILE A 190 -30.99 3.36 6.13
C ILE A 190 -30.37 2.10 6.75
N PRO A 191 -30.06 1.07 5.97
CA PRO A 191 -29.36 -0.11 6.49
C PRO A 191 -27.98 0.30 7.01
N PHE A 192 -27.60 -0.25 8.16
CA PHE A 192 -26.39 0.11 8.86
C PHE A 192 -25.51 -1.11 9.06
N ALA A 193 -24.28 -1.04 8.53
CA ALA A 193 -23.24 -2.01 8.82
C ALA A 193 -21.92 -1.29 9.13
N VAL A 194 -21.15 -1.81 10.05
CA VAL A 194 -19.92 -1.18 10.51
C VAL A 194 -18.87 -2.24 10.86
N ASN A 195 -17.66 -2.05 10.35
CA ASN A 195 -16.53 -2.90 10.71
C ASN A 195 -15.89 -2.39 12.01
N LEU A 196 -16.52 -2.74 13.14
CA LEU A 196 -16.08 -2.28 14.47
C LEU A 196 -14.65 -2.71 14.84
N PRO A 197 -14.21 -3.99 14.60
CA PRO A 197 -12.83 -4.37 14.87
C PRO A 197 -11.82 -3.54 14.07
N ALA A 198 -12.10 -3.24 12.79
CA ALA A 198 -11.23 -2.38 11.97
C ALA A 198 -11.14 -0.96 12.56
N ILE A 199 -12.26 -0.37 12.98
CA ILE A 199 -12.27 0.97 13.60
C ILE A 199 -11.42 0.99 14.87
N ILE A 200 -11.58 0.00 15.75
CA ILE A 200 -10.81 -0.11 16.99
C ILE A 200 -9.32 -0.24 16.67
N LEU A 201 -8.94 -1.10 15.72
CA LEU A 201 -7.57 -1.25 15.25
C LEU A 201 -6.99 0.09 14.79
N VAL A 202 -7.68 0.77 13.87
CA VAL A 202 -7.22 2.05 13.29
C VAL A 202 -7.02 3.10 14.39
N LEU A 203 -7.94 3.20 15.35
CA LEU A 203 -7.82 4.13 16.46
C LEU A 203 -6.61 3.81 17.35
N LEU A 204 -6.42 2.55 17.74
CA LEU A 204 -5.31 2.13 18.58
C LEU A 204 -3.96 2.39 17.90
N LEU A 205 -3.83 2.06 16.62
CA LEU A 205 -2.59 2.27 15.87
C LEU A 205 -2.33 3.75 15.57
N THR A 206 -3.38 4.54 15.33
CA THR A 206 -3.25 6.00 15.20
C THR A 206 -2.73 6.63 16.50
N ILE A 207 -3.24 6.22 17.65
CA ILE A 207 -2.76 6.67 18.97
C ILE A 207 -1.30 6.24 19.19
N LEU A 208 -0.94 5.02 18.81
CA LEU A 208 0.42 4.51 18.93
C LEU A 208 1.40 5.35 18.09
N LEU A 209 1.04 5.67 16.85
CA LEU A 209 1.86 6.51 15.95
C LEU A 209 2.04 7.94 16.49
N ILE A 210 1.02 8.50 17.14
CA ILE A 210 1.13 9.82 17.77
C ILE A 210 2.10 9.79 18.96
N LYS A 211 2.09 8.71 19.76
CA LYS A 211 2.98 8.57 20.95
C LYS A 211 4.45 8.44 20.59
N GLY A 212 4.78 7.89 19.42
CA GLY A 212 6.17 7.87 18.98
C GLY A 212 6.46 6.97 17.78
N VAL A 213 7.34 7.46 16.90
CA VAL A 213 7.76 6.70 15.70
C VAL A 213 8.70 5.55 16.08
N LYS A 214 9.58 5.73 17.10
CA LYS A 214 10.52 4.70 17.54
C LYS A 214 9.81 3.47 18.10
N GLU A 215 8.85 3.69 19.00
CA GLU A 215 8.03 2.64 19.60
C GLU A 215 7.25 1.89 18.52
N SER A 216 6.70 2.62 17.57
CA SER A 216 5.95 2.09 16.43
C SER A 216 6.84 1.23 15.51
N THR A 217 8.04 1.70 15.15
CA THR A 217 8.97 0.95 14.27
C THR A 217 9.48 -0.32 14.94
N ARG A 218 9.85 -0.25 16.24
CA ARG A 218 10.28 -1.43 16.99
C ARG A 218 9.17 -2.47 17.11
N PHE A 219 7.95 -2.01 17.39
CA PHE A 219 6.77 -2.87 17.43
C PHE A 219 6.53 -3.53 16.06
N ALA A 220 6.58 -2.77 14.96
CA ALA A 220 6.43 -3.30 13.61
C ALA A 220 7.51 -4.37 13.30
N SER A 221 8.78 -4.15 13.67
CA SER A 221 9.86 -5.12 13.43
C SER A 221 9.62 -6.47 14.12
N VAL A 222 9.11 -6.44 15.36
CA VAL A 222 8.73 -7.68 16.08
C VAL A 222 7.57 -8.39 15.35
N MET A 223 6.56 -7.62 14.91
CA MET A 223 5.43 -8.18 14.15
C MET A 223 5.90 -8.83 12.84
N VAL A 224 6.85 -8.20 12.13
CA VAL A 224 7.46 -8.75 10.91
C VAL A 224 8.18 -10.06 11.20
N GLY A 225 8.95 -10.14 12.28
CA GLY A 225 9.63 -11.38 12.68
C GLY A 225 8.65 -12.53 12.93
N VAL A 226 7.57 -12.27 13.67
CA VAL A 226 6.50 -13.25 13.92
C VAL A 226 5.82 -13.67 12.60
N ASN A 227 5.51 -12.70 11.74
CA ASN A 227 4.90 -12.94 10.43
C ASN A 227 5.77 -13.88 9.55
N LEU A 228 7.04 -13.54 9.37
CA LEU A 228 7.97 -14.35 8.58
C LEU A 228 8.08 -15.78 9.12
N PHE A 229 8.20 -15.93 10.44
CA PHE A 229 8.21 -17.24 11.08
C PHE A 229 6.94 -18.05 10.76
N MET A 230 5.77 -17.42 10.81
CA MET A 230 4.50 -18.08 10.50
C MET A 230 4.36 -18.46 9.03
N ILE A 231 4.79 -17.59 8.10
CA ILE A 231 4.78 -17.91 6.66
C ILE A 231 5.72 -19.09 6.36
N ILE A 232 6.94 -19.06 6.88
CA ILE A 232 7.89 -20.16 6.68
C ILE A 232 7.33 -21.45 7.28
N SER A 233 6.74 -21.38 8.48
CA SER A 233 6.10 -22.54 9.10
C SER A 233 4.92 -23.07 8.27
N PHE A 234 4.11 -22.18 7.66
CA PHE A 234 3.06 -22.58 6.72
C PHE A 234 3.61 -23.32 5.51
N ILE A 235 4.68 -22.81 4.91
CA ILE A 235 5.32 -23.42 3.75
C ILE A 235 5.86 -24.81 4.13
N VAL A 236 6.60 -24.92 5.24
CA VAL A 236 7.20 -26.18 5.68
C VAL A 236 6.13 -27.22 6.05
N VAL A 237 5.19 -26.87 6.92
CA VAL A 237 4.15 -27.81 7.37
C VAL A 237 3.21 -28.17 6.21
N GLY A 238 2.77 -27.18 5.44
CA GLY A 238 1.83 -27.39 4.33
C GLY A 238 2.41 -28.22 3.19
N SER A 239 3.73 -28.14 2.94
CA SER A 239 4.37 -28.90 1.86
C SER A 239 4.23 -30.41 2.01
N PHE A 240 4.12 -30.96 3.23
CA PHE A 240 3.90 -32.36 3.48
C PHE A 240 2.50 -32.87 3.11
N TYR A 241 1.55 -31.99 2.88
CA TYR A 241 0.14 -32.29 2.59
C TYR A 241 -0.29 -31.87 1.18
N VAL A 242 0.62 -31.41 0.35
CA VAL A 242 0.36 -31.04 -1.04
C VAL A 242 -0.15 -32.24 -1.84
N LYS A 243 -1.28 -32.05 -2.53
CA LYS A 243 -1.90 -32.99 -3.45
C LYS A 243 -1.77 -32.49 -4.87
N PRO A 244 -0.93 -33.07 -5.74
CA PRO A 244 -0.74 -32.62 -7.13
C PRO A 244 -2.03 -32.61 -7.96
N GLU A 245 -3.02 -33.44 -7.57
CA GLU A 245 -4.35 -33.49 -8.20
C GLU A 245 -5.09 -32.14 -8.14
N ASN A 246 -4.86 -31.34 -7.08
CA ASN A 246 -5.45 -30.02 -6.92
C ASN A 246 -4.95 -29.00 -7.96
N TRP A 247 -3.87 -29.30 -8.66
CA TRP A 247 -3.34 -28.44 -9.73
C TRP A 247 -3.92 -28.76 -11.12
N THR A 248 -4.94 -29.64 -11.20
CA THR A 248 -5.59 -30.00 -12.47
C THR A 248 -7.06 -29.55 -12.44
N PRO A 249 -7.52 -28.70 -13.39
CA PRO A 249 -6.75 -28.07 -14.46
C PRO A 249 -5.85 -26.93 -13.94
N PHE A 250 -4.63 -26.81 -14.51
CA PHE A 250 -3.65 -25.82 -14.05
C PHE A 250 -4.08 -24.37 -14.35
N MET A 251 -4.68 -24.14 -15.52
CA MET A 251 -5.19 -22.84 -15.98
C MET A 251 -6.69 -22.91 -16.30
N PRO A 252 -7.57 -22.98 -15.30
CA PRO A 252 -9.01 -23.23 -15.51
C PRO A 252 -9.69 -22.13 -16.34
N ASN A 253 -9.27 -20.88 -16.20
CA ASN A 253 -9.78 -19.71 -16.92
C ASN A 253 -8.78 -19.17 -17.95
N GLY A 254 -7.82 -19.98 -18.39
CA GLY A 254 -6.84 -19.61 -19.38
C GLY A 254 -5.99 -18.38 -18.98
N PHE A 255 -5.51 -17.65 -19.99
CA PHE A 255 -4.69 -16.46 -19.77
C PHE A 255 -5.46 -15.29 -19.15
N GLU A 256 -6.77 -15.19 -19.35
CA GLU A 256 -7.59 -14.17 -18.72
C GLU A 256 -7.50 -14.24 -17.20
N GLY A 257 -7.68 -15.43 -16.61
CA GLY A 257 -7.52 -15.65 -15.18
C GLY A 257 -6.10 -15.32 -14.70
N VAL A 258 -5.06 -15.66 -15.48
CA VAL A 258 -3.66 -15.35 -15.13
C VAL A 258 -3.40 -13.84 -15.11
N PHE A 259 -3.87 -13.08 -16.11
CA PHE A 259 -3.71 -11.63 -16.17
C PHE A 259 -4.48 -10.92 -15.06
N MET A 260 -5.73 -11.33 -14.80
CA MET A 260 -6.52 -10.77 -13.70
C MET A 260 -5.91 -11.14 -12.34
N GLY A 261 -5.43 -12.38 -12.20
CA GLY A 261 -4.69 -12.80 -11.02
C GLY A 261 -3.41 -11.97 -10.82
N ALA A 262 -2.66 -11.66 -11.89
CA ALA A 262 -1.49 -10.79 -11.81
C ALA A 262 -1.83 -9.36 -11.38
N PHE A 263 -2.93 -8.79 -11.88
CA PHE A 263 -3.41 -7.48 -11.46
C PHE A 263 -3.79 -7.47 -9.97
N LEU A 264 -4.56 -8.45 -9.51
CA LEU A 264 -4.99 -8.52 -8.11
C LEU A 264 -3.80 -8.76 -7.17
N ILE A 265 -2.94 -9.74 -7.50
CA ILE A 265 -1.79 -10.09 -6.65
C ILE A 265 -0.67 -9.06 -6.71
N PHE A 266 -0.69 -8.13 -7.67
CA PHE A 266 0.23 -6.99 -7.69
C PHE A 266 0.14 -6.19 -6.38
N PHE A 267 -1.06 -6.11 -5.76
CA PHE A 267 -1.25 -5.53 -4.43
C PHE A 267 -0.30 -6.13 -3.38
N ALA A 268 0.07 -7.39 -3.51
CA ALA A 268 1.00 -8.05 -2.59
C ALA A 268 2.45 -7.56 -2.72
N TYR A 269 2.79 -6.84 -3.78
CA TYR A 269 4.12 -6.27 -3.99
C TYR A 269 4.21 -4.79 -3.64
N ILE A 270 3.08 -4.12 -3.37
CA ILE A 270 3.06 -2.71 -2.97
C ILE A 270 3.74 -2.56 -1.61
N GLY A 271 4.55 -1.50 -1.46
CA GLY A 271 5.20 -1.14 -0.21
C GLY A 271 6.73 -1.14 -0.25
N PHE A 272 7.39 -1.74 -1.24
CA PHE A 272 8.85 -1.64 -1.35
C PHE A 272 9.34 -0.20 -1.57
N ASP A 273 8.52 0.65 -2.18
CA ASP A 273 8.76 2.08 -2.36
C ASP A 273 8.76 2.86 -1.04
N ALA A 274 8.04 2.35 -0.01
CA ALA A 274 8.03 2.92 1.33
C ALA A 274 9.43 2.93 1.98
N ILE A 275 10.32 2.01 1.59
CA ILE A 275 11.74 2.01 2.00
C ILE A 275 12.38 3.36 1.67
N SER A 276 12.05 3.95 0.53
CA SER A 276 12.60 5.25 0.10
C SER A 276 12.21 6.41 1.03
N THR A 277 11.11 6.29 1.77
CA THR A 277 10.69 7.31 2.74
C THR A 277 11.59 7.40 3.96
N THR A 278 12.41 6.37 4.22
CA THR A 278 13.34 6.30 5.35
C THR A 278 14.76 6.74 5.00
N ALA A 279 14.96 7.31 3.82
CA ALA A 279 16.27 7.72 3.32
C ALA A 279 17.06 8.63 4.28
N GLU A 280 16.38 9.52 5.02
CA GLU A 280 16.99 10.44 5.97
C GLU A 280 17.43 9.76 7.28
N GLU A 281 16.92 8.56 7.57
CA GLU A 281 17.24 7.74 8.75
C GLU A 281 18.25 6.63 8.44
N THR A 282 18.62 6.47 7.16
CA THR A 282 19.55 5.43 6.67
C THR A 282 21.00 5.88 6.83
N GLU A 283 21.89 4.98 7.25
CA GLU A 283 23.33 5.26 7.43
C GLU A 283 24.00 5.59 6.10
N ASN A 284 23.88 4.71 5.10
CA ASN A 284 24.45 4.86 3.76
C ASN A 284 23.38 4.79 2.68
N PRO A 285 22.49 5.80 2.57
CA PRO A 285 21.28 5.69 1.76
C PRO A 285 21.55 5.45 0.27
N GLN A 286 22.67 5.94 -0.27
CA GLN A 286 23.01 5.76 -1.69
C GLN A 286 23.27 4.30 -2.07
N ARG A 287 23.80 3.49 -1.15
CA ARG A 287 24.06 2.07 -1.33
C ARG A 287 22.92 1.21 -0.81
N ASP A 288 22.44 1.53 0.39
CA ASP A 288 21.59 0.66 1.18
C ASP A 288 20.15 0.64 0.67
N LEU A 289 19.63 1.78 0.17
CA LEU A 289 18.27 1.84 -0.39
C LEU A 289 18.10 0.95 -1.63
N PRO A 290 18.98 0.99 -2.66
CA PRO A 290 18.86 0.08 -3.80
C PRO A 290 18.89 -1.40 -3.42
N ILE A 291 19.80 -1.78 -2.52
CA ILE A 291 19.92 -3.16 -2.05
C ILE A 291 18.64 -3.59 -1.31
N ALA A 292 18.11 -2.71 -0.45
CA ALA A 292 16.92 -3.01 0.31
C ALA A 292 15.66 -3.12 -0.57
N ILE A 293 15.47 -2.20 -1.51
CA ILE A 293 14.32 -2.21 -2.44
C ILE A 293 14.32 -3.49 -3.27
N LEU A 294 15.44 -3.80 -3.93
CA LEU A 294 15.54 -4.99 -4.79
C LEU A 294 15.56 -6.28 -3.98
N GLY A 295 16.28 -6.29 -2.85
CA GLY A 295 16.33 -7.44 -1.96
C GLY A 295 14.96 -7.81 -1.38
N THR A 296 14.17 -6.82 -0.96
CA THR A 296 12.80 -7.02 -0.49
C THR A 296 11.94 -7.65 -1.58
N LEU A 297 11.99 -7.12 -2.82
CA LEU A 297 11.21 -7.62 -3.93
C LEU A 297 11.53 -9.09 -4.24
N VAL A 298 12.82 -9.46 -4.28
CA VAL A 298 13.25 -10.83 -4.54
C VAL A 298 12.81 -11.79 -3.43
N ILE A 299 13.06 -11.42 -2.16
CA ILE A 299 12.70 -12.25 -1.01
C ILE A 299 11.19 -12.48 -0.97
N CYS A 300 10.38 -11.41 -1.13
CA CYS A 300 8.93 -11.53 -1.12
C CYS A 300 8.42 -12.39 -2.29
N THR A 301 8.99 -12.23 -3.50
CA THR A 301 8.60 -13.05 -4.66
C THR A 301 8.82 -14.54 -4.40
N VAL A 302 9.98 -14.91 -3.88
CA VAL A 302 10.30 -16.30 -3.56
C VAL A 302 9.33 -16.87 -2.51
N LEU A 303 9.10 -16.12 -1.42
CA LEU A 303 8.14 -16.51 -0.38
C LEU A 303 6.72 -16.68 -0.95
N TYR A 304 6.27 -15.77 -1.79
CA TYR A 304 4.93 -15.79 -2.36
C TYR A 304 4.70 -16.98 -3.30
N ILE A 305 5.68 -17.33 -4.13
CA ILE A 305 5.62 -18.50 -5.00
C ILE A 305 5.44 -19.77 -4.15
N PHE A 306 6.23 -19.92 -3.08
CA PHE A 306 6.10 -21.10 -2.21
C PHE A 306 4.76 -21.13 -1.46
N VAL A 307 4.27 -19.98 -0.98
CA VAL A 307 2.95 -19.90 -0.35
C VAL A 307 1.85 -20.29 -1.35
N ALA A 308 1.91 -19.81 -2.58
CA ALA A 308 0.94 -20.13 -3.63
C ALA A 308 0.94 -21.62 -3.98
N LEU A 309 2.13 -22.22 -4.14
CA LEU A 309 2.29 -23.66 -4.38
C LEU A 309 1.63 -24.49 -3.28
N VAL A 310 1.95 -24.19 -2.03
CA VAL A 310 1.41 -24.91 -0.87
C VAL A 310 -0.09 -24.67 -0.72
N LEU A 311 -0.57 -23.44 -0.91
CA LEU A 311 -1.99 -23.12 -0.78
C LEU A 311 -2.83 -23.85 -1.82
N THR A 312 -2.46 -23.75 -3.10
CA THR A 312 -3.20 -24.40 -4.20
C THR A 312 -3.03 -25.91 -4.21
N GLY A 313 -1.91 -26.43 -3.67
CA GLY A 313 -1.71 -27.86 -3.51
C GLY A 313 -2.54 -28.48 -2.36
N ASN A 314 -2.83 -27.71 -1.30
CA ASN A 314 -3.62 -28.21 -0.17
C ASN A 314 -5.14 -28.04 -0.34
N VAL A 315 -5.57 -27.02 -1.12
CA VAL A 315 -6.99 -26.69 -1.28
C VAL A 315 -7.32 -26.55 -2.77
N ALA A 316 -8.29 -27.32 -3.24
CA ALA A 316 -8.76 -27.24 -4.61
C ALA A 316 -9.45 -25.87 -4.86
N MET A 317 -9.32 -25.37 -6.10
CA MET A 317 -10.02 -24.16 -6.54
C MET A 317 -11.53 -24.32 -6.31
N GLY A 318 -12.18 -23.26 -5.84
CA GLY A 318 -13.61 -23.28 -5.50
C GLY A 318 -13.92 -23.55 -4.03
N HIS A 319 -12.98 -24.14 -3.29
CA HIS A 319 -13.12 -24.41 -1.85
C HIS A 319 -12.28 -23.46 -0.97
N ILE A 320 -11.54 -22.52 -1.56
CA ILE A 320 -10.67 -21.59 -0.83
C ILE A 320 -11.55 -20.55 -0.10
N ASN A 321 -11.32 -20.34 1.18
CA ASN A 321 -11.93 -19.23 1.90
C ASN A 321 -11.22 -17.93 1.54
N ILE A 322 -11.93 -17.00 0.88
CA ILE A 322 -11.38 -15.73 0.40
C ILE A 322 -10.93 -14.83 1.56
N GLN A 323 -11.60 -14.87 2.73
CA GLN A 323 -11.28 -14.00 3.86
C GLN A 323 -9.99 -14.39 4.61
N ALA A 324 -9.69 -15.69 4.67
CA ALA A 324 -8.52 -16.19 5.39
C ALA A 324 -7.97 -17.46 4.72
N PRO A 325 -7.45 -17.37 3.47
CA PRO A 325 -7.10 -18.54 2.65
C PRO A 325 -6.00 -19.40 3.28
N ILE A 326 -4.96 -18.80 3.85
CA ILE A 326 -3.82 -19.51 4.44
C ILE A 326 -4.24 -20.30 5.70
N ALA A 327 -5.00 -19.68 6.59
CA ALA A 327 -5.51 -20.34 7.78
C ALA A 327 -6.51 -21.45 7.42
N HIS A 328 -7.38 -21.20 6.43
CA HIS A 328 -8.32 -22.19 5.93
C HIS A 328 -7.62 -23.43 5.34
N ALA A 329 -6.53 -23.24 4.60
CA ALA A 329 -5.76 -24.37 4.06
C ALA A 329 -5.30 -25.35 5.16
N MET A 330 -4.87 -24.83 6.31
CA MET A 330 -4.48 -25.68 7.44
C MET A 330 -5.68 -26.36 8.11
N SER A 331 -6.85 -25.72 8.12
CA SER A 331 -8.07 -26.35 8.62
C SER A 331 -8.52 -27.51 7.73
N VAL A 332 -8.40 -27.38 6.40
CA VAL A 332 -8.74 -28.45 5.42
C VAL A 332 -7.89 -29.71 5.65
N ILE A 333 -6.63 -29.54 6.03
CA ILE A 333 -5.74 -30.68 6.36
C ILE A 333 -5.83 -31.12 7.82
N ASN A 334 -6.91 -30.74 8.52
CA ASN A 334 -7.19 -31.07 9.93
C ASN A 334 -6.14 -30.57 10.94
N LYS A 335 -5.42 -29.47 10.63
CA LYS A 335 -4.46 -28.81 11.53
C LYS A 335 -5.05 -27.52 12.13
N ASN A 336 -6.22 -27.63 12.75
CA ASN A 336 -6.97 -26.47 13.26
C ASN A 336 -6.21 -25.61 14.28
N TRP A 337 -5.40 -26.23 15.17
CA TRP A 337 -4.56 -25.49 16.10
C TRP A 337 -3.53 -24.61 15.40
N PHE A 338 -2.95 -25.15 14.31
CA PHE A 338 -1.98 -24.41 13.52
C PHE A 338 -2.63 -23.31 12.67
N ALA A 339 -3.86 -23.53 12.17
CA ALA A 339 -4.67 -22.49 11.55
C ALA A 339 -4.89 -21.27 12.49
N GLY A 340 -5.12 -21.55 13.79
CA GLY A 340 -5.19 -20.51 14.82
C GLY A 340 -3.89 -19.72 14.97
N LEU A 341 -2.74 -20.41 15.03
CA LEU A 341 -1.43 -19.76 15.09
C LEU A 341 -1.13 -18.91 13.85
N LEU A 342 -1.47 -19.41 12.66
CA LEU A 342 -1.32 -18.66 11.41
C LEU A 342 -2.18 -17.41 11.39
N SER A 343 -3.38 -17.45 11.99
CA SER A 343 -4.22 -16.26 12.15
C SER A 343 -3.54 -15.19 13.01
N VAL A 344 -2.80 -15.57 14.06
CA VAL A 344 -1.98 -14.61 14.84
C VAL A 344 -0.87 -14.01 13.97
N GLY A 345 -0.18 -14.84 13.19
CA GLY A 345 0.83 -14.37 12.23
C GLY A 345 0.28 -13.36 11.23
N ALA A 346 -0.90 -13.66 10.67
CA ALA A 346 -1.60 -12.74 9.77
C ALA A 346 -1.99 -11.42 10.45
N LEU A 347 -2.50 -11.47 11.69
CA LEU A 347 -2.81 -10.26 12.47
C LEU A 347 -1.56 -9.41 12.71
N CYS A 348 -0.43 -10.04 13.02
CA CYS A 348 0.86 -9.34 13.15
C CYS A 348 1.29 -8.70 11.83
N ALA A 349 1.19 -9.43 10.72
CA ALA A 349 1.52 -8.94 9.38
C ALA A 349 0.70 -7.70 9.02
N LEU A 350 -0.63 -7.82 9.12
CA LEU A 350 -1.56 -6.76 8.77
C LEU A 350 -1.38 -5.52 9.66
N THR A 351 -1.08 -5.73 10.95
CA THR A 351 -0.78 -4.64 11.88
C THR A 351 0.51 -3.90 11.51
N SER A 352 1.57 -4.63 11.10
CA SER A 352 2.83 -3.99 10.67
C SER A 352 2.66 -3.20 9.38
N VAL A 353 1.98 -3.76 8.37
CA VAL A 353 1.68 -3.05 7.11
C VAL A 353 0.88 -1.78 7.38
N PHE A 354 -0.18 -1.87 8.20
CA PHE A 354 -0.99 -0.71 8.56
C PHE A 354 -0.15 0.42 9.15
N LEU A 355 0.72 0.08 10.10
CA LEU A 355 1.59 1.08 10.75
C LEU A 355 2.54 1.75 9.77
N ILE A 356 3.17 0.98 8.88
CA ILE A 356 4.13 1.49 7.90
C ILE A 356 3.42 2.38 6.87
N CYS A 357 2.29 1.94 6.34
CA CYS A 357 1.49 2.72 5.38
C CYS A 357 0.92 4.00 6.00
N GLN A 358 0.42 3.93 7.25
CA GLN A 358 -0.08 5.10 7.96
C GLN A 358 1.04 6.11 8.25
N LEU A 359 2.23 5.63 8.60
CA LEU A 359 3.42 6.46 8.77
C LEU A 359 3.84 7.09 7.43
N GLY A 360 3.83 6.34 6.33
CA GLY A 360 4.09 6.83 4.98
C GLY A 360 3.13 7.95 4.58
N THR A 361 1.81 7.74 4.75
CA THR A 361 0.78 8.75 4.51
C THR A 361 1.07 10.05 5.25
N THR A 362 1.38 9.97 6.54
CA THR A 362 1.65 11.18 7.34
C THR A 362 2.92 11.90 6.92
N ARG A 363 3.97 11.17 6.51
CA ARG A 363 5.23 11.75 6.00
C ARG A 363 5.04 12.46 4.66
N ILE A 364 4.27 11.87 3.73
CA ILE A 364 3.95 12.49 2.43
C ILE A 364 3.14 13.76 2.64
N LEU A 365 2.06 13.69 3.43
CA LEU A 365 1.24 14.86 3.77
C LEU A 365 2.05 15.97 4.46
N TYR A 366 2.98 15.59 5.34
CA TYR A 366 3.88 16.52 5.99
C TYR A 366 4.82 17.18 4.98
N ALA A 367 5.40 16.44 4.04
CA ALA A 367 6.23 16.97 2.97
C ALA A 367 5.45 17.95 2.07
N MET A 368 4.23 17.59 1.66
CA MET A 368 3.34 18.46 0.90
C MET A 368 2.96 19.74 1.67
N SER A 369 2.73 19.63 2.99
CA SER A 369 2.45 20.79 3.85
C SER A 369 3.70 21.67 4.04
N ARG A 370 4.89 21.07 4.17
CA ARG A 370 6.17 21.79 4.20
C ARG A 370 6.42 22.56 2.91
N ASP A 371 6.02 22.00 1.78
CA ASP A 371 6.09 22.61 0.47
C ASP A 371 4.94 23.59 0.18
N ARG A 372 4.07 23.85 1.18
CA ARG A 372 3.01 24.87 1.20
C ARG A 372 1.81 24.58 0.31
N PHE A 373 1.62 23.34 -0.08
CA PHE A 373 0.40 22.93 -0.78
C PHE A 373 -0.79 22.77 0.15
N LEU A 374 -0.53 22.51 1.44
CA LEU A 374 -1.53 22.31 2.48
C LEU A 374 -1.44 23.40 3.56
N PRO A 375 -2.51 23.62 4.36
CA PRO A 375 -2.54 24.62 5.42
C PRO A 375 -1.40 24.51 6.43
N LYS A 376 -0.99 25.66 7.00
CA LYS A 376 0.08 25.71 8.03
C LYS A 376 -0.25 24.93 9.29
N SER A 377 -1.54 24.86 9.65
CA SER A 377 -2.02 24.07 10.81
C SER A 377 -1.64 22.59 10.73
N LEU A 378 -1.52 22.05 9.51
CA LEU A 378 -1.15 20.66 9.29
C LEU A 378 0.34 20.36 9.54
N ARG A 379 1.18 21.38 9.60
CA ARG A 379 2.62 21.26 9.93
C ARG A 379 2.90 21.17 11.42
N LEU A 380 1.87 21.22 12.27
CA LEU A 380 2.04 21.21 13.71
C LEU A 380 2.64 19.89 14.20
N ILE A 381 3.78 20.01 14.87
CA ILE A 381 4.47 18.89 15.51
C ILE A 381 4.11 18.89 16.99
N HIS A 382 3.78 17.71 17.51
CA HIS A 382 3.46 17.56 18.93
C HIS A 382 4.66 17.88 19.82
N ARG A 383 4.50 18.77 20.82
CA ARG A 383 5.61 19.28 21.64
C ARG A 383 6.39 18.18 22.38
N LYS A 384 5.70 17.18 22.93
CA LYS A 384 6.30 16.08 23.69
C LYS A 384 6.81 14.94 22.79
N TYR A 385 5.99 14.50 21.84
CA TYR A 385 6.25 13.31 21.03
C TYR A 385 6.99 13.58 19.72
N ARG A 386 7.09 14.85 19.29
CA ARG A 386 7.74 15.30 18.05
C ARG A 386 7.22 14.61 16.78
N THR A 387 5.94 14.28 16.78
CA THR A 387 5.22 13.65 15.67
C THR A 387 4.22 14.61 15.03
N PRO A 388 3.87 14.50 13.74
CA PRO A 388 2.88 15.31 13.07
C PRO A 388 1.45 14.86 13.43
N HIS A 389 1.07 15.02 14.70
CA HIS A 389 -0.14 14.46 15.31
C HIS A 389 -1.43 14.86 14.59
N VAL A 390 -1.53 16.10 14.07
CA VAL A 390 -2.73 16.55 13.36
C VAL A 390 -2.94 15.73 12.09
N LEU A 391 -1.89 15.55 11.30
CA LEU A 391 -1.95 14.74 10.07
C LEU A 391 -2.22 13.26 10.37
N THR A 392 -1.65 12.75 11.46
CA THR A 392 -1.87 11.37 11.89
C THR A 392 -3.34 11.14 12.29
N TRP A 393 -3.96 12.09 13.02
CA TRP A 393 -5.39 12.03 13.32
C TRP A 393 -6.26 12.12 12.07
N ILE A 394 -5.98 13.07 11.18
CA ILE A 394 -6.76 13.26 9.95
C ILE A 394 -6.69 11.99 9.08
N SER A 395 -5.51 11.43 8.87
CA SER A 395 -5.37 10.20 8.05
C SER A 395 -6.08 9.01 8.71
N GLY A 396 -6.00 8.84 10.04
CA GLY A 396 -6.73 7.79 10.75
C GLY A 396 -8.26 7.95 10.62
N ILE A 397 -8.78 9.17 10.79
CA ILE A 397 -10.22 9.45 10.64
C ILE A 397 -10.67 9.19 9.20
N VAL A 398 -9.89 9.60 8.19
CA VAL A 398 -10.20 9.33 6.78
C VAL A 398 -10.29 7.83 6.53
N VAL A 399 -9.34 7.04 7.02
CA VAL A 399 -9.37 5.57 6.90
C VAL A 399 -10.63 5.00 7.56
N ILE A 400 -10.99 5.44 8.76
CA ILE A 400 -12.20 4.97 9.46
C ILE A 400 -13.46 5.29 8.66
N VAL A 401 -13.62 6.54 8.19
CA VAL A 401 -14.80 6.96 7.45
C VAL A 401 -14.92 6.20 6.13
N CYS A 402 -13.82 6.08 5.40
CA CYS A 402 -13.84 5.34 4.12
C CYS A 402 -14.09 3.84 4.32
N ALA A 403 -13.58 3.23 5.40
CA ALA A 403 -13.80 1.82 5.72
C ALA A 403 -15.27 1.47 6.03
N LEU A 404 -16.14 2.46 6.27
CA LEU A 404 -17.58 2.24 6.40
C LEU A 404 -18.27 1.95 5.05
N PHE A 405 -17.71 2.49 3.96
CA PHE A 405 -18.38 2.52 2.64
C PHE A 405 -17.62 1.74 1.55
N MET A 406 -16.36 1.42 1.75
CA MET A 406 -15.51 0.76 0.75
C MET A 406 -15.22 -0.67 1.16
N ASP A 407 -15.46 -1.60 0.24
CA ASP A 407 -15.06 -2.99 0.43
C ASP A 407 -13.56 -3.21 0.19
N LEU A 408 -13.08 -4.37 0.61
CA LEU A 408 -11.69 -4.78 0.52
C LEU A 408 -11.18 -4.81 -0.93
N ASN A 409 -11.96 -5.36 -1.86
CA ASN A 409 -11.51 -5.57 -3.24
C ASN A 409 -11.41 -4.25 -4.00
N ILE A 410 -12.46 -3.41 -3.94
CA ILE A 410 -12.46 -2.08 -4.58
C ILE A 410 -11.31 -1.22 -4.05
N SER A 411 -11.06 -1.27 -2.73
CA SER A 411 -9.94 -0.55 -2.12
C SER A 411 -8.59 -1.04 -2.63
N ALA A 412 -8.38 -2.36 -2.76
CA ALA A 412 -7.16 -2.94 -3.30
C ALA A 412 -6.96 -2.59 -4.78
N GLU A 413 -8.02 -2.62 -5.59
CA GLU A 413 -7.99 -2.28 -7.01
C GLU A 413 -7.63 -0.81 -7.23
N LEU A 414 -8.23 0.11 -6.45
CA LEU A 414 -7.91 1.54 -6.49
C LEU A 414 -6.45 1.80 -6.07
N CYS A 415 -5.97 1.08 -5.06
CA CYS A 415 -4.58 1.13 -4.64
C CYS A 415 -3.65 0.69 -5.78
N ASN A 416 -3.96 -0.43 -6.47
CA ASN A 416 -3.20 -0.89 -7.63
C ASN A 416 -3.14 0.17 -8.74
N PHE A 417 -4.26 0.80 -9.10
CA PHE A 417 -4.29 1.86 -10.12
C PHE A 417 -3.41 3.06 -9.71
N GLY A 418 -3.47 3.45 -8.43
CA GLY A 418 -2.61 4.50 -7.89
C GLY A 418 -1.13 4.15 -8.01
N THR A 419 -0.76 2.95 -7.57
CA THR A 419 0.63 2.47 -7.59
C THR A 419 1.17 2.30 -9.00
N PHE A 420 0.39 1.73 -9.95
CA PHE A 420 0.80 1.68 -11.36
C PHE A 420 1.09 3.07 -11.92
N THR A 421 0.23 4.04 -11.62
CA THR A 421 0.43 5.42 -12.07
C THR A 421 1.70 6.03 -11.46
N SER A 422 1.95 5.84 -10.16
CA SER A 422 3.17 6.27 -9.48
C SER A 422 4.41 5.64 -10.11
N PHE A 423 4.37 4.34 -10.39
CA PHE A 423 5.48 3.60 -10.99
C PHE A 423 5.80 4.06 -12.42
N ILE A 424 4.77 4.31 -13.23
CA ILE A 424 4.93 4.90 -14.57
C ILE A 424 5.62 6.26 -14.46
N ILE A 425 5.17 7.12 -13.54
CA ILE A 425 5.74 8.46 -13.35
C ILE A 425 7.22 8.37 -12.92
N ILE A 426 7.57 7.44 -12.03
CA ILE A 426 8.97 7.22 -11.62
C ILE A 426 9.84 6.74 -12.78
N CYS A 427 9.34 5.83 -13.61
CA CYS A 427 10.05 5.41 -14.82
C CYS A 427 10.31 6.59 -15.79
N ILE A 428 9.31 7.46 -15.97
CA ILE A 428 9.45 8.69 -16.78
C ILE A 428 10.45 9.64 -16.11
N ALA A 429 10.44 9.77 -14.77
CA ALA A 429 11.35 10.62 -14.03
C ALA A 429 12.83 10.23 -14.24
N VAL A 430 13.14 8.92 -14.28
CA VAL A 430 14.50 8.43 -14.61
C VAL A 430 14.89 8.85 -16.01
N LEU A 431 14.01 8.69 -17.01
CA LEU A 431 14.28 9.09 -18.40
C LEU A 431 14.55 10.60 -18.51
N ILE A 432 13.80 11.42 -17.77
CA ILE A 432 14.02 12.87 -17.73
C ILE A 432 15.38 13.19 -17.10
N LEU A 433 15.70 12.63 -15.90
CA LEU A 433 16.97 12.88 -15.22
C LEU A 433 18.18 12.44 -16.02
N ARG A 434 18.08 11.37 -16.82
CA ARG A 434 19.14 10.93 -17.71
C ARG A 434 19.41 11.91 -18.85
N LYS A 435 18.41 12.70 -19.27
CA LYS A 435 18.53 13.74 -20.29
C LYS A 435 18.93 15.10 -19.71
N THR A 436 18.39 15.47 -18.55
CA THR A 436 18.59 16.83 -17.98
C THR A 436 19.83 16.95 -17.11
N ASP A 437 20.27 15.86 -16.48
CA ASP A 437 21.44 15.82 -15.60
C ASP A 437 22.25 14.52 -15.84
N PRO A 438 22.83 14.35 -17.06
CA PRO A 438 23.52 13.11 -17.46
C PRO A 438 24.80 12.84 -16.67
N ASP A 439 25.53 13.89 -16.29
CA ASP A 439 26.88 13.80 -15.70
C ASP A 439 26.85 13.63 -14.18
N ARG A 440 25.66 13.75 -13.56
CA ARG A 440 25.53 13.58 -12.11
C ARG A 440 25.97 12.18 -11.66
N PRO A 441 26.86 12.06 -10.67
CA PRO A 441 27.31 10.76 -10.16
C PRO A 441 26.14 9.99 -9.54
N ARG A 442 25.96 8.75 -9.98
CA ARG A 442 24.91 7.82 -9.54
C ARG A 442 25.54 6.61 -8.89
N ALA A 443 25.23 6.35 -7.63
CA ALA A 443 25.72 5.17 -6.91
C ALA A 443 25.09 3.89 -7.47
N PHE A 444 23.82 3.97 -7.91
CA PHE A 444 23.13 2.91 -8.64
C PHE A 444 22.61 3.45 -9.97
N LYS A 445 22.75 2.65 -11.03
CA LYS A 445 22.28 3.00 -12.39
C LYS A 445 21.37 1.89 -12.90
N VAL A 446 20.16 2.25 -13.37
CA VAL A 446 19.27 1.30 -14.06
C VAL A 446 20.01 0.73 -15.25
N PRO A 447 20.14 -0.62 -15.35
CA PRO A 447 20.75 -1.26 -16.51
C PRO A 447 19.90 -1.05 -17.76
N PHE A 448 20.54 -1.13 -18.92
CA PHE A 448 19.87 -1.02 -20.23
C PHE A 448 18.91 0.17 -20.36
N CYS A 449 19.24 1.33 -19.77
CA CYS A 449 18.45 2.54 -19.96
C CYS A 449 18.64 3.07 -21.41
N PRO A 450 17.56 3.38 -22.17
CA PRO A 450 16.18 3.62 -21.73
C PRO A 450 15.24 2.39 -21.72
N LEU A 451 15.70 1.20 -22.11
CA LEU A 451 14.84 0.03 -22.31
C LEU A 451 14.05 -0.35 -21.04
N PHE A 452 14.70 -0.47 -19.88
CA PHE A 452 14.02 -0.93 -18.65
C PHE A 452 13.01 0.07 -18.12
N PRO A 453 13.26 1.39 -18.07
CA PRO A 453 12.21 2.36 -17.76
C PRO A 453 11.02 2.31 -18.73
N VAL A 454 11.27 2.14 -20.03
CA VAL A 454 10.20 2.02 -21.05
C VAL A 454 9.39 0.73 -20.84
N LEU A 455 10.06 -0.40 -20.57
CA LEU A 455 9.36 -1.64 -20.20
C LEU A 455 8.51 -1.48 -18.95
N GLY A 456 8.99 -0.75 -17.95
CA GLY A 456 8.19 -0.42 -16.74
C GLY A 456 6.92 0.35 -17.08
N ILE A 457 7.01 1.36 -17.96
CA ILE A 457 5.85 2.11 -18.43
C ILE A 457 4.87 1.20 -19.19
N LEU A 458 5.38 0.37 -20.12
CA LEU A 458 4.54 -0.49 -20.95
C LEU A 458 3.88 -1.62 -20.14
N THR A 459 4.60 -2.26 -19.22
CA THR A 459 4.06 -3.37 -18.43
C THR A 459 3.06 -2.90 -17.38
N CYS A 460 3.37 -1.82 -16.62
CA CYS A 460 2.43 -1.22 -15.68
C CYS A 460 1.20 -0.66 -16.40
N GLY A 461 1.40 0.09 -17.49
CA GLY A 461 0.31 0.67 -18.28
C GLY A 461 -0.54 -0.40 -18.99
N GLY A 462 0.10 -1.43 -19.52
CA GLY A 462 -0.58 -2.55 -20.18
C GLY A 462 -1.46 -3.34 -19.23
N LEU A 463 -0.95 -3.70 -18.04
CA LEU A 463 -1.73 -4.43 -17.03
C LEU A 463 -2.86 -3.57 -16.47
N MET A 464 -2.61 -2.28 -16.22
CA MET A 464 -3.62 -1.32 -15.80
C MET A 464 -4.74 -1.17 -16.83
N LEU A 465 -4.43 -0.95 -18.11
CA LEU A 465 -5.41 -0.80 -19.17
C LEU A 465 -6.20 -2.09 -19.45
N TYR A 466 -5.53 -3.25 -19.33
CA TYR A 466 -6.20 -4.54 -19.46
C TYR A 466 -7.24 -4.75 -18.38
N SER A 467 -6.89 -4.49 -17.12
CA SER A 467 -7.80 -4.68 -15.98
C SER A 467 -8.99 -3.71 -15.99
N MET A 468 -8.84 -2.50 -16.53
CA MET A 468 -9.94 -1.52 -16.67
C MET A 468 -11.10 -2.02 -17.54
N LYS A 469 -10.90 -3.05 -18.38
CA LYS A 469 -11.99 -3.65 -19.16
C LYS A 469 -12.97 -4.45 -18.31
N PHE A 470 -12.50 -5.01 -17.20
CA PHE A 470 -13.26 -5.91 -16.35
C PHE A 470 -13.72 -5.22 -15.07
N LEU A 471 -12.89 -4.37 -14.49
CA LEU A 471 -13.13 -3.69 -13.22
C LEU A 471 -13.80 -2.33 -13.44
N THR A 472 -15.05 -2.35 -13.86
CA THR A 472 -15.80 -1.15 -14.29
C THR A 472 -15.95 -0.11 -13.17
N THR A 473 -16.20 -0.55 -11.95
CA THR A 473 -16.38 0.32 -10.78
C THR A 473 -15.10 1.06 -10.42
N SER A 474 -14.00 0.36 -10.29
CA SER A 474 -12.70 0.95 -9.93
C SER A 474 -12.12 1.79 -11.07
N ALA A 475 -12.36 1.38 -12.33
CA ALA A 475 -11.99 2.15 -13.52
C ALA A 475 -12.70 3.51 -13.60
N LEU A 476 -13.90 3.65 -13.03
CA LEU A 476 -14.62 4.93 -12.95
C LEU A 476 -14.14 5.78 -11.77
N TYR A 477 -13.88 5.17 -10.61
CA TYR A 477 -13.50 5.91 -9.39
C TYR A 477 -12.09 6.48 -9.46
N PHE A 478 -11.16 5.81 -10.13
CA PHE A 478 -9.78 6.28 -10.22
C PHE A 478 -9.64 7.61 -10.99
N PRO A 479 -10.18 7.78 -12.23
CA PRO A 479 -10.19 9.09 -12.89
C PRO A 479 -10.91 10.18 -12.10
N LEU A 480 -12.01 9.84 -11.42
CA LEU A 480 -12.72 10.79 -10.55
C LEU A 480 -11.84 11.27 -9.41
N TRP A 481 -11.05 10.38 -8.78
CA TRP A 481 -10.07 10.73 -7.77
C TRP A 481 -9.02 11.71 -8.31
N LEU A 482 -8.50 11.45 -9.52
CA LEU A 482 -7.54 12.35 -10.17
C LEU A 482 -8.13 13.72 -10.47
N LEU A 483 -9.38 13.78 -10.93
CA LEU A 483 -10.10 15.03 -11.17
C LEU A 483 -10.30 15.86 -9.89
N ILE A 484 -10.63 15.19 -8.77
CA ILE A 484 -10.73 15.82 -7.45
C ILE A 484 -9.37 16.42 -7.05
N GLY A 485 -8.29 15.66 -7.21
CA GLY A 485 -6.92 16.14 -6.94
C GLY A 485 -6.53 17.36 -7.77
N PHE A 486 -6.88 17.33 -9.05
CA PHE A 486 -6.68 18.48 -9.94
C PHE A 486 -7.50 19.71 -9.52
N ALA A 487 -8.77 19.53 -9.17
CA ALA A 487 -9.64 20.61 -8.73
C ALA A 487 -9.14 21.25 -7.42
N ILE A 488 -8.69 20.44 -6.45
CA ILE A 488 -8.10 20.93 -5.20
C ILE A 488 -6.80 21.69 -5.47
N TYR A 489 -5.94 21.21 -6.38
CA TYR A 489 -4.73 21.92 -6.77
C TYR A 489 -5.04 23.29 -7.37
N ALA A 490 -5.93 23.34 -8.35
CA ALA A 490 -6.30 24.57 -9.04
C ALA A 490 -7.01 25.58 -8.12
N GLY A 491 -7.92 25.09 -7.27
CA GLY A 491 -8.72 25.94 -6.37
C GLY A 491 -7.95 26.41 -5.13
N TYR A 492 -7.16 25.54 -4.54
CA TYR A 492 -6.52 25.78 -3.25
C TYR A 492 -4.98 25.71 -3.30
N GLY A 493 -4.40 24.58 -3.69
CA GLY A 493 -2.96 24.32 -3.55
C GLY A 493 -2.07 25.35 -4.24
N TYR A 494 -2.40 25.70 -5.48
CA TYR A 494 -1.69 26.72 -6.24
C TYR A 494 -1.78 28.11 -5.58
N LYS A 495 -2.98 28.51 -5.13
CA LYS A 495 -3.18 29.83 -4.50
C LYS A 495 -2.47 29.92 -3.16
N GLN A 496 -2.59 28.90 -2.30
CA GLN A 496 -1.99 28.86 -0.97
C GLN A 496 -0.47 29.00 -1.05
N LYS A 497 0.16 28.27 -1.95
CA LYS A 497 1.61 28.34 -2.14
C LYS A 497 2.07 29.74 -2.56
N ARG A 498 1.37 30.41 -3.47
CA ARG A 498 1.70 31.76 -3.93
C ARG A 498 1.49 32.83 -2.86
N LEU A 499 0.48 32.69 -2.03
CA LEU A 499 0.26 33.59 -0.90
C LEU A 499 1.39 33.52 0.12
N GLU A 500 1.95 32.33 0.37
CA GLU A 500 3.04 32.15 1.31
C GLU A 500 4.44 32.49 0.73
N GLU A 501 4.62 32.51 -0.59
CA GLU A 501 5.87 32.93 -1.23
C GLU A 501 6.04 34.46 -1.28
N LYS A 502 4.96 35.22 -1.44
CA LYS A 502 4.98 36.72 -1.54
C LYS A 502 5.74 37.41 -0.40
N PRO A 503 5.51 37.12 0.88
CA PRO A 503 6.20 37.80 1.98
C PRO A 503 7.72 37.57 2.03
N ARG A 504 8.18 36.42 1.53
CA ARG A 504 9.62 36.08 1.50
C ARG A 504 10.37 36.80 0.41
N VAL A 505 9.75 36.93 -0.77
CA VAL A 505 10.34 37.69 -1.90
C VAL A 505 10.48 39.16 -1.54
N LEU A 506 9.50 39.73 -0.83
CA LEU A 506 9.59 41.11 -0.32
C LEU A 506 10.72 41.28 0.70
N LYS A 507 10.81 40.42 1.72
CA LYS A 507 11.89 40.45 2.71
C LYS A 507 13.29 40.19 2.12
N GLN A 508 13.38 39.43 1.02
CA GLN A 508 14.64 39.18 0.35
C GLN A 508 15.07 40.33 -0.52
N LYS A 509 14.13 41.06 -1.15
CA LYS A 509 14.38 42.31 -1.88
C LYS A 509 14.81 43.44 -0.93
N GLU A 510 14.18 43.57 0.24
CA GLU A 510 14.58 44.54 1.28
C GLU A 510 15.99 44.27 1.82
N LYS A 511 16.45 43.01 1.91
CA LYS A 511 17.82 42.66 2.35
C LYS A 511 18.88 42.88 1.27
N ILE A 512 18.52 42.97 0.00
CA ILE A 512 19.43 43.22 -1.13
C ILE A 512 19.52 44.73 -1.43
N SER A 513 18.56 45.50 -0.93
CA SER A 513 18.49 46.97 -1.11
C SER A 513 19.10 47.77 0.07
N VAL A 514 19.68 47.10 1.05
CA VAL A 514 20.50 47.60 2.15
C VAL A 514 21.93 47.07 1.99
#